data_ee2a4fa73598a9093e95a42d5b064d41
#
_entry.id   ee2a4fa73598a9093e95a42d5b064d41
#
_cell.length_a   1.000
_cell.length_b   1.000
_cell.length_c   1.000
_cell.angle_alpha   90.00
_cell.angle_beta   90.00
_cell.angle_gamma   90.00
#
_symmetry.space_group_name_H-M   'P 1'
#
loop_
_entity.id
_entity.type
_entity.pdbx_description
1 polymer ?
#
loop_
_entity_poly.entity_id
_entity_poly.type
_entity_poly.pdbx_seq_one_letter_code
_entity_poly.pdbx_strand_id
1 'polypeptide(L)'
;MFLHQHPYQPFIQEDTTKLIVGTLPPPRFSTRELLEKDVDFCYGSYYNSLWLFIDKIHNLGLRFDNSLEAVNERKEFLIKHKIGVCDIVESAEREKIDASDLGMQNIVLRDIIDYLKQYPNINTLLFTGGNSKNGPEYFFRKHIKDYSLKLQLVSNEIPRIHEFVISSGKKQSVNNERIIKTISLTSGSGAANISISRIPLYKQLKAKNPDFNTFDFRVMQYSEYL
;
A
#
# COMPACT_ATOMS: atom_id res chain seq x y z
N MET A 1 17.18 20.62 -5.92
CA MET A 1 15.96 19.77 -5.97
C MET A 1 16.41 18.33 -6.19
N PHE A 2 15.91 17.37 -5.41
CA PHE A 2 16.27 15.95 -5.47
C PHE A 2 15.19 15.20 -6.26
N LEU A 3 15.57 14.49 -7.33
CA LEU A 3 14.67 13.59 -8.04
C LEU A 3 14.57 12.27 -7.27
N HIS A 4 13.43 12.03 -6.66
CA HIS A 4 13.12 10.83 -5.91
C HIS A 4 12.41 9.83 -6.82
N GLN A 5 13.14 8.95 -7.45
CA GLN A 5 12.61 7.88 -8.30
C GLN A 5 12.40 6.60 -7.49
N HIS A 6 11.30 5.90 -7.74
CA HIS A 6 11.02 4.63 -7.09
C HIS A 6 12.06 3.57 -7.50
N PRO A 7 12.79 2.93 -6.56
CA PRO A 7 13.91 2.04 -6.89
C PRO A 7 13.46 0.65 -7.37
N TYR A 8 12.18 0.27 -7.14
CA TYR A 8 11.68 -1.06 -7.46
C TYR A 8 10.57 -1.00 -8.49
N GLN A 9 10.53 -2.02 -9.38
CA GLN A 9 9.35 -2.30 -10.18
C GLN A 9 8.25 -2.93 -9.32
N PRO A 10 6.97 -2.81 -9.71
CA PRO A 10 5.91 -3.56 -9.07
C PRO A 10 6.20 -5.06 -9.05
N PHE A 11 5.91 -5.72 -7.94
CA PHE A 11 5.98 -7.17 -7.84
C PHE A 11 4.57 -7.74 -7.91
N ILE A 12 4.18 -8.20 -9.09
CA ILE A 12 2.85 -8.72 -9.42
C ILE A 12 3.02 -10.03 -10.20
N GLN A 13 2.30 -11.07 -9.81
CA GLN A 13 2.27 -12.36 -10.50
C GLN A 13 0.95 -12.51 -11.28
N GLU A 14 0.90 -13.41 -12.26
CA GLU A 14 -0.29 -13.62 -13.10
C GLU A 14 -1.54 -14.03 -12.30
N ASP A 15 -1.35 -14.75 -11.18
CA ASP A 15 -2.42 -15.21 -10.31
C ASP A 15 -2.69 -14.28 -9.11
N THR A 16 -2.08 -13.09 -9.09
CA THR A 16 -2.30 -12.06 -8.05
C THR A 16 -3.78 -11.65 -8.00
N THR A 17 -4.37 -11.69 -6.80
CA THR A 17 -5.77 -11.31 -6.57
C THR A 17 -5.93 -10.02 -5.81
N LYS A 18 -4.95 -9.66 -4.97
CA LYS A 18 -4.91 -8.43 -4.17
C LYS A 18 -3.65 -7.64 -4.49
N LEU A 19 -3.74 -6.33 -4.58
CA LEU A 19 -2.59 -5.45 -4.79
C LEU A 19 -2.46 -4.46 -3.66
N ILE A 20 -1.36 -4.51 -2.91
CA ILE A 20 -1.02 -3.50 -1.89
C ILE A 20 -0.44 -2.28 -2.61
N VAL A 21 -1.01 -1.11 -2.32
CA VAL A 21 -0.64 0.15 -2.96
C VAL A 21 -0.30 1.21 -1.91
N GLY A 22 0.96 1.63 -1.90
CA GLY A 22 1.45 2.77 -1.10
C GLY A 22 1.79 3.98 -1.95
N THR A 23 2.65 4.85 -1.42
CA THR A 23 3.08 6.07 -2.13
C THR A 23 4.46 5.92 -2.74
N LEU A 24 5.49 6.03 -1.93
CA LEU A 24 6.90 6.02 -2.34
C LEU A 24 7.75 5.63 -1.11
N PRO A 25 8.76 4.78 -1.24
CA PRO A 25 9.62 4.43 -0.12
C PRO A 25 10.44 5.65 0.35
N PRO A 26 11.04 5.61 1.55
CA PRO A 26 11.96 6.67 1.98
C PRO A 26 13.11 6.90 0.97
N PRO A 27 13.62 8.14 0.79
CA PRO A 27 14.65 8.48 -0.20
C PRO A 27 15.92 7.60 -0.13
N ARG A 28 16.29 7.10 1.06
CA ARG A 28 17.47 6.25 1.24
C ARG A 28 17.43 4.95 0.43
N PHE A 29 16.24 4.48 0.03
CA PHE A 29 16.11 3.33 -0.87
C PHE A 29 16.53 3.69 -2.30
N SER A 30 16.24 4.91 -2.73
CA SER A 30 16.65 5.42 -4.05
C SER A 30 18.14 5.79 -4.09
N THR A 31 18.70 6.28 -2.97
CA THR A 31 20.14 6.60 -2.85
C THR A 31 21.00 5.39 -2.48
N ARG A 32 20.37 4.23 -2.20
CA ARG A 32 21.06 2.99 -1.77
C ARG A 32 21.75 3.11 -0.40
N GLU A 33 21.28 3.99 0.46
CA GLU A 33 21.76 4.20 1.83
C GLU A 33 20.86 3.49 2.84
N LEU A 34 20.69 2.17 2.67
CA LEU A 34 19.83 1.36 3.52
C LEU A 34 20.33 1.29 4.95
N LEU A 35 19.42 1.30 5.92
CA LEU A 35 19.73 1.04 7.32
C LEU A 35 19.87 -0.47 7.55
N GLU A 36 20.54 -0.85 8.64
CA GLU A 36 20.84 -2.25 8.99
C GLU A 36 19.61 -3.18 8.95
N LYS A 37 18.44 -2.69 9.42
CA LYS A 37 17.19 -3.45 9.46
C LYS A 37 16.27 -3.25 8.25
N ASP A 38 16.68 -2.44 7.28
CA ASP A 38 15.93 -2.31 6.03
C ASP A 38 16.11 -3.57 5.18
N VAL A 39 15.13 -3.85 4.34
CA VAL A 39 15.18 -4.92 3.35
C VAL A 39 15.13 -4.30 1.96
N ASP A 40 16.04 -4.63 1.06
CA ASP A 40 16.14 -4.05 -0.29
C ASP A 40 15.00 -4.53 -1.20
N PHE A 41 13.77 -4.22 -0.78
CA PHE A 41 12.54 -4.62 -1.45
C PHE A 41 11.41 -3.64 -1.15
N CYS A 42 10.28 -3.76 -1.86
CA CYS A 42 9.07 -2.96 -1.65
C CYS A 42 8.63 -2.99 -0.18
N TYR A 43 8.30 -1.83 0.37
CA TYR A 43 7.93 -1.66 1.79
C TYR A 43 9.03 -2.09 2.78
N GLY A 44 10.27 -2.24 2.32
CA GLY A 44 11.37 -2.80 3.09
C GLY A 44 11.91 -1.91 4.21
N SER A 45 11.42 -0.67 4.35
CA SER A 45 11.74 0.15 5.52
C SER A 45 11.20 -0.48 6.79
N TYR A 46 12.08 -0.82 7.73
CA TYR A 46 11.70 -1.35 9.06
C TYR A 46 10.70 -0.43 9.77
N TYR A 47 10.83 0.87 9.59
CA TYR A 47 9.95 1.87 10.20
C TYR A 47 8.59 2.05 9.47
N ASN A 48 8.38 1.44 8.30
CA ASN A 48 7.08 1.43 7.63
C ASN A 48 6.09 0.45 8.28
N SER A 49 6.59 -0.57 8.95
CA SER A 49 5.85 -1.58 9.71
C SER A 49 4.95 -2.55 8.91
N LEU A 50 4.76 -2.41 7.60
CA LEU A 50 3.91 -3.34 6.83
C LEU A 50 4.36 -4.79 7.01
N TRP A 51 5.65 -5.07 6.82
CA TRP A 51 6.21 -6.41 6.99
C TRP A 51 6.16 -6.90 8.43
N LEU A 52 6.21 -6.00 9.42
CA LEU A 52 6.01 -6.35 10.84
C LEU A 52 4.56 -6.77 11.11
N PHE A 53 3.56 -6.15 10.45
CA PHE A 53 2.16 -6.60 10.56
C PHE A 53 1.98 -7.97 9.93
N ILE A 54 2.49 -8.18 8.72
CA ILE A 54 2.44 -9.46 7.99
C ILE A 54 3.11 -10.56 8.82
N ASP A 55 4.31 -10.30 9.33
CA ASP A 55 5.04 -11.23 10.18
C ASP A 55 4.23 -11.63 11.42
N LYS A 56 3.65 -10.64 12.11
CA LYS A 56 2.83 -10.88 13.30
C LYS A 56 1.55 -11.64 12.99
N ILE A 57 0.86 -11.33 11.88
CA ILE A 57 -0.40 -11.96 11.49
C ILE A 57 -0.18 -13.45 11.14
N HIS A 58 0.88 -13.74 10.40
CA HIS A 58 1.13 -15.08 9.85
C HIS A 58 2.20 -15.87 10.62
N ASN A 59 2.80 -15.29 11.68
CA ASN A 59 3.85 -15.89 12.51
C ASN A 59 5.02 -16.44 11.68
N LEU A 60 5.57 -15.62 10.78
CA LEU A 60 6.57 -16.05 9.78
C LEU A 60 8.00 -16.09 10.33
N GLY A 61 8.34 -15.22 11.29
CA GLY A 61 9.71 -15.04 11.77
C GLY A 61 10.62 -14.40 10.72
N LEU A 62 10.12 -13.38 10.00
CA LEU A 62 10.83 -12.72 8.91
C LEU A 62 12.14 -12.08 9.35
N ARG A 63 13.17 -12.17 8.54
CA ARG A 63 14.42 -11.43 8.70
C ARG A 63 14.23 -9.96 8.37
N PHE A 64 14.92 -9.11 9.11
CA PHE A 64 14.98 -7.67 8.87
C PHE A 64 16.45 -7.25 8.75
N ASP A 65 17.01 -7.47 7.59
CA ASP A 65 18.37 -7.12 7.19
C ASP A 65 18.43 -6.89 5.67
N ASN A 66 19.62 -6.50 5.17
CA ASN A 66 19.80 -6.20 3.74
C ASN A 66 20.11 -7.45 2.89
N SER A 67 19.90 -8.66 3.41
CA SER A 67 20.22 -9.92 2.70
C SER A 67 19.24 -10.24 1.59
N LEU A 68 19.68 -11.07 0.64
CA LEU A 68 18.83 -11.61 -0.41
C LEU A 68 17.80 -12.59 0.17
N GLU A 69 18.15 -13.30 1.24
CA GLU A 69 17.25 -14.19 1.96
C GLU A 69 16.05 -13.43 2.51
N ALA A 70 16.28 -12.25 3.14
CA ALA A 70 15.22 -11.40 3.61
C ALA A 70 14.28 -10.93 2.47
N VAL A 71 14.82 -10.63 1.30
CA VAL A 71 14.02 -10.30 0.10
C VAL A 71 13.20 -11.50 -0.36
N ASN A 72 13.79 -12.70 -0.42
CA ASN A 72 13.13 -13.91 -0.89
C ASN A 72 11.98 -14.35 0.03
N GLU A 73 12.14 -14.27 1.35
CA GLU A 73 11.06 -14.53 2.31
C GLU A 73 9.79 -13.70 1.99
N ARG A 74 9.96 -12.44 1.61
CA ARG A 74 8.85 -11.55 1.26
C ARG A 74 8.21 -11.93 -0.08
N LYS A 75 9.02 -12.24 -1.08
CA LYS A 75 8.53 -12.70 -2.38
C LYS A 75 7.77 -14.01 -2.26
N GLU A 76 8.28 -14.97 -1.52
CA GLU A 76 7.63 -16.26 -1.27
C GLU A 76 6.27 -16.09 -0.58
N PHE A 77 6.21 -15.22 0.45
CA PHE A 77 4.94 -14.85 1.08
C PHE A 77 3.94 -14.28 0.08
N LEU A 78 4.36 -13.29 -0.72
CA LEU A 78 3.50 -12.63 -1.70
C LEU A 78 2.97 -13.61 -2.76
N ILE A 79 3.82 -14.49 -3.27
CA ILE A 79 3.44 -15.53 -4.24
C ILE A 79 2.44 -16.47 -3.61
N LYS A 80 2.75 -17.02 -2.43
CA LYS A 80 1.89 -17.99 -1.72
C LYS A 80 0.49 -17.43 -1.45
N HIS A 81 0.39 -16.15 -1.10
CA HIS A 81 -0.87 -15.50 -0.74
C HIS A 81 -1.55 -14.77 -1.91
N LYS A 82 -0.97 -14.84 -3.13
CA LYS A 82 -1.46 -14.18 -4.35
C LYS A 82 -1.63 -12.67 -4.17
N ILE A 83 -0.68 -12.06 -3.46
CA ILE A 83 -0.64 -10.64 -3.18
C ILE A 83 0.47 -10.01 -4.02
N GLY A 84 0.15 -8.90 -4.70
CA GLY A 84 1.14 -8.04 -5.33
C GLY A 84 1.42 -6.81 -4.48
N VAL A 85 2.54 -6.15 -4.77
CA VAL A 85 2.91 -4.87 -4.15
C VAL A 85 3.33 -3.86 -5.21
N CYS A 86 2.82 -2.63 -5.07
CA CYS A 86 3.11 -1.53 -5.97
C CYS A 86 2.88 -0.20 -5.25
N ASP A 87 3.84 0.70 -5.29
CA ASP A 87 3.60 2.09 -4.90
C ASP A 87 3.06 2.89 -6.09
N ILE A 88 2.09 3.78 -5.86
CA ILE A 88 1.44 4.54 -6.93
C ILE A 88 2.32 5.65 -7.49
N VAL A 89 3.28 6.15 -6.73
CA VAL A 89 4.21 7.19 -7.19
C VAL A 89 5.42 6.53 -7.84
N GLU A 90 5.67 6.85 -9.10
CA GLU A 90 6.86 6.42 -9.82
C GLU A 90 8.05 7.33 -9.51
N SER A 91 7.81 8.64 -9.51
CA SER A 91 8.82 9.62 -9.13
C SER A 91 8.20 10.91 -8.60
N ALA A 92 8.98 11.65 -7.83
CA ALA A 92 8.62 12.97 -7.35
C ALA A 92 9.89 13.82 -7.18
N GLU A 93 9.77 15.13 -7.28
CA GLU A 93 10.83 16.07 -6.90
C GLU A 93 10.65 16.49 -5.45
N ARG A 94 11.76 16.68 -4.74
CA ARG A 94 11.78 17.13 -3.34
C ARG A 94 12.82 18.22 -3.13
N GLU A 95 12.46 19.22 -2.32
CA GLU A 95 13.41 20.24 -1.87
C GLU A 95 14.36 19.68 -0.80
N LYS A 96 13.84 18.80 0.06
CA LYS A 96 14.58 18.15 1.13
C LYS A 96 14.56 16.63 0.94
N ILE A 97 15.65 15.97 1.28
CA ILE A 97 15.76 14.51 1.31
C ILE A 97 15.12 14.01 2.62
N ASP A 98 13.79 14.01 2.68
CA ASP A 98 13.01 13.49 3.79
C ASP A 98 11.90 12.53 3.30
N ALA A 99 11.29 11.80 4.21
CA ALA A 99 10.26 10.82 3.89
C ALA A 99 8.82 11.39 3.93
N SER A 100 8.67 12.72 4.03
CA SER A 100 7.34 13.34 4.12
C SER A 100 6.63 13.31 2.75
N ASP A 101 5.47 12.71 2.67
CA ASP A 101 4.66 12.73 1.45
C ASP A 101 4.24 14.16 1.05
N LEU A 102 4.12 15.07 2.01
CA LEU A 102 3.76 16.47 1.75
C LEU A 102 4.86 17.25 1.02
N GLY A 103 6.11 16.81 1.11
CA GLY A 103 7.27 17.42 0.43
C GLY A 103 7.39 17.06 -1.05
N MET A 104 6.55 16.16 -1.57
CA MET A 104 6.59 15.75 -2.98
C MET A 104 5.99 16.80 -3.90
N GLN A 105 6.72 17.12 -4.99
CA GLN A 105 6.34 18.02 -6.09
C GLN A 105 6.56 17.31 -7.43
N ASN A 106 5.97 17.82 -8.52
CA ASN A 106 6.13 17.30 -9.88
C ASN A 106 5.99 15.76 -9.95
N ILE A 107 4.90 15.27 -9.36
CA ILE A 107 4.69 13.84 -9.10
C ILE A 107 4.27 13.13 -10.38
N VAL A 108 4.99 12.05 -10.71
CA VAL A 108 4.63 11.10 -11.78
C VAL A 108 4.00 9.87 -11.14
N LEU A 109 2.81 9.51 -11.57
CA LEU A 109 2.08 8.34 -11.08
C LEU A 109 2.27 7.15 -12.01
N ARG A 110 2.31 5.96 -11.43
CA ARG A 110 2.20 4.70 -12.16
C ARG A 110 0.77 4.46 -12.61
N ASP A 111 0.62 3.81 -13.73
CA ASP A 111 -0.69 3.48 -14.28
C ASP A 111 -1.27 2.21 -13.63
N ILE A 112 -1.91 2.39 -12.47
CA ILE A 112 -2.56 1.29 -11.76
C ILE A 112 -3.70 0.67 -12.59
N ILE A 113 -4.39 1.47 -13.42
CA ILE A 113 -5.48 0.96 -14.26
C ILE A 113 -4.92 0.02 -15.34
N ASP A 114 -3.76 0.34 -15.90
CA ASP A 114 -3.10 -0.54 -16.86
C ASP A 114 -2.67 -1.87 -16.21
N TYR A 115 -2.12 -1.84 -14.99
CA TYR A 115 -1.84 -3.08 -14.24
C TYR A 115 -3.11 -3.92 -13.99
N LEU A 116 -4.24 -3.30 -13.66
CA LEU A 116 -5.50 -4.03 -13.52
C LEU A 116 -5.98 -4.66 -14.83
N LYS A 117 -5.63 -4.10 -15.99
CA LYS A 117 -5.92 -4.70 -17.30
C LYS A 117 -4.96 -5.84 -17.63
N GLN A 118 -3.68 -5.68 -17.32
CA GLN A 118 -2.64 -6.70 -17.55
C GLN A 118 -2.83 -7.92 -16.63
N TYR A 119 -3.24 -7.70 -15.37
CA TYR A 119 -3.43 -8.74 -14.34
C TYR A 119 -4.91 -8.87 -13.97
N PRO A 120 -5.72 -9.57 -14.80
CA PRO A 120 -7.18 -9.58 -14.66
C PRO A 120 -7.69 -10.27 -13.39
N ASN A 121 -6.84 -11.02 -12.67
CA ASN A 121 -7.22 -11.67 -11.42
C ASN A 121 -7.24 -10.69 -10.22
N ILE A 122 -6.62 -9.52 -10.33
CA ILE A 122 -6.63 -8.51 -9.26
C ILE A 122 -8.04 -7.92 -9.16
N ASN A 123 -8.71 -8.16 -8.05
CA ASN A 123 -10.04 -7.65 -7.74
C ASN A 123 -10.06 -6.71 -6.52
N THR A 124 -8.94 -6.58 -5.82
CA THR A 124 -8.84 -5.80 -4.58
C THR A 124 -7.56 -4.97 -4.55
N LEU A 125 -7.72 -3.66 -4.30
CA LEU A 125 -6.61 -2.75 -4.01
C LEU A 125 -6.59 -2.44 -2.51
N LEU A 126 -5.47 -2.69 -1.84
CA LEU A 126 -5.24 -2.40 -0.43
C LEU A 126 -4.34 -1.16 -0.32
N PHE A 127 -4.93 0.01 -0.09
CA PHE A 127 -4.16 1.23 0.12
C PHE A 127 -3.55 1.25 1.52
N THR A 128 -2.24 1.46 1.62
CA THR A 128 -1.54 1.61 2.92
C THR A 128 -1.66 3.04 3.48
N GLY A 129 -2.79 3.68 3.27
CA GLY A 129 -3.14 5.02 3.72
C GLY A 129 -4.42 5.50 3.07
N GLY A 130 -5.06 6.49 3.69
CA GLY A 130 -6.33 7.03 3.23
C GLY A 130 -6.19 8.21 2.25
N ASN A 131 -7.27 9.00 2.17
CA ASN A 131 -7.42 10.13 1.26
C ASN A 131 -6.83 11.45 1.84
N SER A 132 -5.82 11.38 2.70
CA SER A 132 -5.05 12.57 3.09
C SER A 132 -4.20 13.05 1.91
N LYS A 133 -3.89 14.35 1.86
CA LYS A 133 -3.08 14.93 0.79
C LYS A 133 -1.80 14.11 0.58
N ASN A 134 -1.54 13.74 -0.67
CA ASN A 134 -0.43 12.90 -1.11
C ASN A 134 -0.43 11.45 -0.53
N GLY A 135 -1.55 10.99 0.04
CA GLY A 135 -1.72 9.57 0.39
C GLY A 135 -2.05 8.70 -0.84
N PRO A 136 -1.97 7.36 -0.72
CA PRO A 136 -2.15 6.48 -1.87
C PRO A 136 -3.59 6.53 -2.44
N GLU A 137 -4.63 6.58 -1.62
CA GLU A 137 -6.01 6.75 -2.09
C GLU A 137 -6.20 8.12 -2.77
N TYR A 138 -5.58 9.19 -2.24
CA TYR A 138 -5.66 10.53 -2.82
C TYR A 138 -5.06 10.56 -4.24
N PHE A 139 -3.90 9.94 -4.45
CA PHE A 139 -3.30 9.84 -5.78
C PHE A 139 -4.11 8.94 -6.70
N PHE A 140 -4.62 7.83 -6.19
CA PHE A 140 -5.46 6.95 -6.98
C PHE A 140 -6.73 7.66 -7.46
N ARG A 141 -7.39 8.44 -6.60
CA ARG A 141 -8.53 9.27 -6.98
C ARG A 141 -8.21 10.31 -8.07
N LYS A 142 -6.99 10.82 -8.10
CA LYS A 142 -6.53 11.70 -9.20
C LYS A 142 -6.33 10.89 -10.47
N HIS A 143 -5.61 9.80 -10.39
CA HIS A 143 -5.26 8.93 -11.51
C HIS A 143 -6.50 8.40 -12.26
N ILE A 144 -7.50 7.92 -11.56
CA ILE A 144 -8.69 7.32 -12.20
C ILE A 144 -9.57 8.34 -12.94
N LYS A 145 -9.40 9.65 -12.70
CA LYS A 145 -10.13 10.70 -13.43
C LYS A 145 -9.78 10.69 -14.93
N ASP A 146 -8.53 10.39 -15.26
CA ASP A 146 -8.05 10.31 -16.64
C ASP A 146 -8.73 9.16 -17.40
N TYR A 147 -9.29 8.19 -16.68
CA TYR A 147 -10.07 7.07 -17.19
C TYR A 147 -11.59 7.29 -17.09
N SER A 148 -12.03 8.47 -16.66
CA SER A 148 -13.45 8.76 -16.39
C SER A 148 -14.08 7.82 -15.34
N LEU A 149 -13.26 7.22 -14.47
CA LEU A 149 -13.69 6.33 -13.40
C LEU A 149 -13.93 7.10 -12.10
N LYS A 150 -14.82 6.56 -11.26
CA LYS A 150 -15.16 7.13 -9.94
C LYS A 150 -15.26 6.03 -8.90
N LEU A 151 -14.73 6.27 -7.71
CA LEU A 151 -14.94 5.41 -6.56
C LEU A 151 -16.35 5.62 -6.00
N GLN A 152 -17.11 4.54 -5.88
CA GLN A 152 -18.41 4.47 -5.20
C GLN A 152 -18.16 4.03 -3.76
N LEU A 153 -18.70 4.76 -2.79
CA LEU A 153 -18.58 4.44 -1.38
C LEU A 153 -19.44 3.22 -1.03
N VAL A 154 -18.83 2.19 -0.46
CA VAL A 154 -19.50 0.99 0.07
C VAL A 154 -19.60 1.06 1.59
N SER A 155 -18.50 1.43 2.28
CA SER A 155 -18.47 1.63 3.73
C SER A 155 -17.61 2.85 4.08
N ASN A 156 -18.16 3.71 4.95
CA ASN A 156 -17.45 4.87 5.50
C ASN A 156 -16.75 4.57 6.84
N GLU A 157 -16.89 3.35 7.33
CA GLU A 157 -16.16 2.88 8.52
C GLU A 157 -14.67 2.75 8.24
N ILE A 158 -13.88 2.66 9.28
CA ILE A 158 -12.42 2.48 9.15
C ILE A 158 -12.09 0.99 9.29
N PRO A 159 -11.53 0.38 8.21
CA PRO A 159 -11.06 0.95 6.94
C PRO A 159 -12.22 1.30 5.98
N ARG A 160 -12.11 2.45 5.28
CA ARG A 160 -13.10 2.82 4.25
C ARG A 160 -13.00 1.90 3.05
N ILE A 161 -14.17 1.52 2.54
CA ILE A 161 -14.30 0.63 1.39
C ILE A 161 -15.02 1.37 0.27
N HIS A 162 -14.43 1.31 -0.93
CA HIS A 162 -15.07 1.77 -2.16
C HIS A 162 -14.99 0.68 -3.21
N GLU A 163 -15.77 0.86 -4.26
CA GLU A 163 -15.74 0.03 -5.45
C GLU A 163 -15.76 0.90 -6.71
N PHE A 164 -15.24 0.35 -7.80
CA PHE A 164 -15.38 0.92 -9.14
C PHE A 164 -15.40 -0.20 -10.17
N VAL A 165 -15.97 0.10 -11.34
CA VAL A 165 -16.08 -0.84 -12.46
C VAL A 165 -15.01 -0.53 -13.48
N ILE A 166 -14.31 -1.56 -13.94
CA ILE A 166 -13.35 -1.49 -15.04
C ILE A 166 -13.80 -2.41 -16.18
N SER A 167 -13.76 -1.89 -17.41
CA SER A 167 -14.02 -2.71 -18.60
C SER A 167 -12.74 -3.35 -19.09
N SER A 168 -12.73 -4.67 -19.31
CA SER A 168 -11.61 -5.33 -19.97
C SER A 168 -11.65 -5.00 -21.46
N GLY A 169 -10.58 -4.31 -21.94
CA GLY A 169 -10.49 -3.69 -23.27
C GLY A 169 -10.44 -4.64 -24.48
N LYS A 170 -10.97 -5.85 -24.44
CA LYS A 170 -11.11 -6.72 -25.62
C LYS A 170 -12.43 -6.42 -26.32
N LYS A 171 -12.34 -5.80 -27.50
CA LYS A 171 -13.44 -5.30 -28.35
C LYS A 171 -14.49 -6.33 -28.84
N GLN A 172 -14.49 -7.58 -28.41
CA GLN A 172 -15.31 -8.64 -29.03
C GLN A 172 -16.06 -9.58 -28.10
N SER A 173 -16.20 -9.30 -26.81
CA SER A 173 -17.12 -10.10 -25.98
C SER A 173 -18.00 -9.21 -25.10
N VAL A 174 -19.28 -9.49 -25.13
CA VAL A 174 -20.34 -8.82 -24.37
C VAL A 174 -19.99 -8.84 -22.88
N ASN A 175 -19.97 -7.65 -22.24
CA ASN A 175 -19.92 -7.43 -20.79
C ASN A 175 -18.78 -8.12 -20.00
N ASN A 176 -17.53 -7.74 -20.26
CA ASN A 176 -16.43 -8.04 -19.33
C ASN A 176 -16.19 -6.86 -18.37
N GLU A 177 -17.25 -6.41 -17.71
CA GLU A 177 -17.12 -5.48 -16.59
C GLU A 177 -16.67 -6.23 -15.34
N ARG A 178 -15.75 -5.65 -14.62
CA ARG A 178 -15.17 -6.21 -13.40
C ARG A 178 -15.22 -5.18 -12.30
N ILE A 179 -15.77 -5.58 -11.15
CA ILE A 179 -15.79 -4.74 -9.96
C ILE A 179 -14.44 -4.88 -9.26
N ILE A 180 -13.81 -3.76 -8.98
CA ILE A 180 -12.59 -3.66 -8.18
C ILE A 180 -12.95 -3.03 -6.85
N LYS A 181 -12.66 -3.74 -5.76
CA LYS A 181 -12.79 -3.24 -4.40
C LYS A 181 -11.54 -2.48 -4.00
N THR A 182 -11.68 -1.34 -3.32
CA THR A 182 -10.56 -0.62 -2.70
C THR A 182 -10.77 -0.51 -1.20
N ILE A 183 -9.72 -0.76 -0.42
CA ILE A 183 -9.75 -0.75 1.03
C ILE A 183 -8.64 0.17 1.51
N SER A 184 -9.00 1.24 2.20
CA SER A 184 -8.05 2.23 2.70
C SER A 184 -7.63 1.92 4.13
N LEU A 185 -6.58 1.08 4.24
CA LEU A 185 -6.01 0.66 5.51
C LEU A 185 -5.28 1.83 6.20
N THR A 186 -5.11 1.72 7.50
CA THR A 186 -4.35 2.72 8.25
C THR A 186 -2.86 2.63 7.90
N SER A 187 -2.23 3.77 7.62
CA SER A 187 -0.81 3.81 7.27
C SER A 187 0.10 3.15 8.32
N GLY A 188 1.09 2.39 7.86
CA GLY A 188 2.16 1.83 8.69
C GLY A 188 3.12 2.87 9.27
N SER A 189 3.08 4.11 8.79
CA SER A 189 3.91 5.21 9.27
C SER A 189 3.61 5.59 10.73
N GLY A 190 4.64 5.93 11.49
CA GLY A 190 4.50 6.45 12.87
C GLY A 190 3.66 7.75 12.93
N ALA A 191 3.67 8.57 11.88
CA ALA A 191 2.83 9.76 11.80
C ALA A 191 1.32 9.46 11.88
N ALA A 192 0.88 8.26 11.49
CA ALA A 192 -0.52 7.86 11.58
C ALA A 192 -0.98 7.54 13.02
N ASN A 193 -0.07 7.43 14.00
CA ASN A 193 -0.44 7.11 15.38
C ASN A 193 -1.41 8.15 15.98
N ILE A 194 -1.22 9.43 15.63
CA ILE A 194 -2.10 10.52 16.10
C ILE A 194 -3.53 10.32 15.56
N SER A 195 -3.68 9.94 14.31
CA SER A 195 -5.00 9.71 13.72
C SER A 195 -5.67 8.46 14.30
N ILE A 196 -4.93 7.38 14.52
CA ILE A 196 -5.42 6.15 15.15
C ILE A 196 -5.94 6.42 16.56
N SER A 197 -5.19 7.18 17.36
CA SER A 197 -5.58 7.48 18.75
C SER A 197 -6.93 8.23 18.86
N ARG A 198 -7.42 8.80 17.76
CA ARG A 198 -8.73 9.47 17.70
C ARG A 198 -9.88 8.56 17.26
N ILE A 199 -9.59 7.36 16.74
CA ILE A 199 -10.60 6.42 16.25
C ILE A 199 -11.42 5.88 17.44
N PRO A 200 -12.76 5.96 17.39
CA PRO A 200 -13.60 5.48 18.51
C PRO A 200 -13.34 4.02 18.87
N LEU A 201 -13.23 3.14 17.89
CA LEU A 201 -12.94 1.72 18.10
C LEU A 201 -11.60 1.53 18.82
N TYR A 202 -10.54 2.24 18.40
CA TYR A 202 -9.24 2.18 19.08
C TYR A 202 -9.35 2.57 20.57
N LYS A 203 -10.08 3.67 20.86
CA LYS A 203 -10.29 4.14 22.25
C LYS A 203 -11.01 3.10 23.09
N GLN A 204 -12.04 2.44 22.52
CA GLN A 204 -12.79 1.37 23.21
C GLN A 204 -11.89 0.16 23.51
N LEU A 205 -11.08 -0.28 22.54
CA LEU A 205 -10.16 -1.41 22.72
C LEU A 205 -9.07 -1.08 23.73
N LYS A 206 -8.50 0.13 23.67
CA LYS A 206 -7.51 0.63 24.63
C LYS A 206 -8.05 0.74 26.05
N ALA A 207 -9.31 1.13 26.22
CA ALA A 207 -9.95 1.18 27.53
C ALA A 207 -10.19 -0.21 28.15
N LYS A 208 -10.46 -1.23 27.31
CA LYS A 208 -10.62 -2.63 27.74
C LYS A 208 -9.28 -3.32 28.03
N ASN A 209 -8.24 -2.98 27.28
CA ASN A 209 -6.88 -3.52 27.42
C ASN A 209 -5.87 -2.36 27.37
N PRO A 210 -5.36 -1.92 28.55
CA PRO A 210 -4.39 -0.83 28.64
C PRO A 210 -3.08 -1.05 27.86
N ASP A 211 -2.69 -2.30 27.59
CA ASP A 211 -1.50 -2.63 26.81
C ASP A 211 -1.73 -2.56 25.30
N PHE A 212 -3.01 -2.57 24.84
CA PHE A 212 -3.37 -2.45 23.43
C PHE A 212 -2.86 -1.13 22.86
N ASN A 213 -2.14 -1.19 21.74
CA ASN A 213 -1.47 -0.03 21.15
C ASN A 213 -1.79 0.14 19.65
N THR A 214 -1.22 1.16 19.02
CA THR A 214 -1.49 1.46 17.61
C THR A 214 -0.93 0.43 16.64
N PHE A 215 0.05 -0.37 17.04
CA PHE A 215 0.53 -1.50 16.27
C PHE A 215 -0.49 -2.63 16.28
N ASP A 216 -1.02 -3.00 17.46
CA ASP A 216 -2.05 -4.03 17.61
C ASP A 216 -3.32 -3.69 16.83
N PHE A 217 -3.70 -2.40 16.82
CA PHE A 217 -4.84 -1.92 16.04
C PHE A 217 -4.64 -2.15 14.54
N ARG A 218 -3.43 -1.89 14.02
CA ARG A 218 -3.11 -2.16 12.61
C ARG A 218 -3.06 -3.65 12.32
N VAL A 219 -2.42 -4.44 13.19
CA VAL A 219 -2.42 -5.92 13.04
C VAL A 219 -3.85 -6.45 12.95
N MET A 220 -4.73 -6.03 13.85
CA MET A 220 -6.16 -6.39 13.81
C MET A 220 -6.81 -5.99 12.47
N GLN A 221 -6.60 -4.75 12.01
CA GLN A 221 -7.20 -4.25 10.77
C GLN A 221 -6.65 -4.97 9.53
N TYR A 222 -5.34 -5.16 9.46
CA TYR A 222 -4.69 -5.81 8.32
C TYR A 222 -5.02 -7.31 8.23
N SER A 223 -5.21 -7.99 9.38
CA SER A 223 -5.53 -9.43 9.42
C SER A 223 -6.85 -9.80 8.74
N GLU A 224 -7.75 -8.84 8.54
CA GLU A 224 -9.01 -9.06 7.84
C GLU A 224 -8.82 -9.13 6.31
N TYR A 225 -7.70 -8.62 5.77
CA TYR A 225 -7.51 -8.42 4.33
C TYR A 225 -6.27 -9.11 3.75
N LEU A 226 -5.30 -9.49 4.59
CA LEU A 226 -4.09 -10.23 4.20
C LEU A 226 -4.22 -11.71 4.51
#